data_a97e3a96d75c73912ec4472ff328d543
#
_entry.id   a97e3a96d75c73912ec4472ff328d543
#
_cell.length_a   1.000
_cell.length_b   1.000
_cell.length_c   1.000
_cell.angle_alpha   90.00
_cell.angle_beta   90.00
_cell.angle_gamma   90.00
#
_symmetry.space_group_name_H-M   'P 1'
#
loop_
_entity.id
_entity.type
_entity.pdbx_description
1 polymer ?
#
loop_
_entity_poly.entity_id
_entity_poly.type
_entity_poly.pdbx_seq_one_letter_code
_entity_poly.pdbx_strand_id
1 'polypeptide(L)'
;MKSTAKHLLFLNDLSEQTLKELNSDKKLKVSCNGLIQISEVPFDTGELDQNKTWVFTSRNAVEIVLKNKIPLSQSIYAVGEKTASLMPTATIPKIASAHEVAKLIIKEQLEEVIFICGNRRRDDLPDLLKSHAIKLKEVVVYESKNLNKTVNLQSIDGLAFMSPSSVYS
;
A
#
# COMPACT_ATOMS: atom_id res chain seq x y z
N MET A 1 14.38 28.24 -30.14
CA MET A 1 14.93 27.02 -29.46
C MET A 1 13.79 26.09 -29.22
N LYS A 2 13.82 24.86 -29.78
CA LYS A 2 12.82 23.81 -29.42
C LYS A 2 13.12 23.38 -27.98
N SER A 3 12.21 23.63 -27.05
CA SER A 3 12.29 23.08 -25.69
C SER A 3 12.27 21.57 -25.83
N THR A 4 13.38 20.91 -25.53
CA THR A 4 13.42 19.44 -25.43
C THR A 4 12.56 19.01 -24.25
N ALA A 5 11.71 17.99 -24.48
CA ALA A 5 10.89 17.43 -23.41
C ALA A 5 11.78 16.95 -22.25
N LYS A 6 11.36 17.24 -21.02
CA LYS A 6 12.06 16.79 -19.81
C LYS A 6 11.76 15.32 -19.56
N HIS A 7 12.79 14.50 -19.32
CA HIS A 7 12.63 13.08 -19.06
C HIS A 7 12.59 12.81 -17.56
N LEU A 8 11.42 12.33 -17.06
CA LEU A 8 11.23 11.90 -15.69
C LEU A 8 11.19 10.36 -15.63
N LEU A 9 12.00 9.79 -14.75
CA LEU A 9 12.01 8.37 -14.46
C LEU A 9 11.34 8.11 -13.11
N PHE A 10 10.24 7.35 -13.13
CA PHE A 10 9.61 6.83 -11.92
C PHE A 10 10.28 5.52 -11.52
N LEU A 11 10.70 5.42 -10.26
CA LEU A 11 11.29 4.21 -9.68
C LEU A 11 10.24 3.30 -9.02
N ASN A 12 9.01 3.45 -9.45
CA ASN A 12 7.86 2.58 -9.17
C ASN A 12 7.18 2.23 -10.50
N ASP A 13 6.52 1.10 -10.54
CA ASP A 13 5.68 0.78 -11.68
C ASP A 13 4.43 1.67 -11.69
N LEU A 14 4.10 2.18 -12.86
CA LEU A 14 2.89 2.97 -13.12
C LEU A 14 1.95 2.16 -14.02
N SER A 15 0.64 2.37 -13.87
CA SER A 15 -0.31 1.78 -14.80
C SER A 15 -0.12 2.33 -16.22
N GLU A 16 -0.46 1.55 -17.22
CA GLU A 16 -0.40 2.01 -18.63
C GLU A 16 -1.22 3.27 -18.86
N GLN A 17 -2.37 3.39 -18.20
CA GLN A 17 -3.22 4.58 -18.28
C GLN A 17 -2.49 5.80 -17.71
N THR A 18 -1.90 5.70 -16.50
CA THR A 18 -1.14 6.78 -15.89
C THR A 18 0.04 7.20 -16.75
N LEU A 19 0.76 6.22 -17.33
CA LEU A 19 1.87 6.51 -18.24
C LEU A 19 1.40 7.25 -19.51
N LYS A 20 0.27 6.86 -20.09
CA LYS A 20 -0.33 7.54 -21.24
C LYS A 20 -0.73 8.96 -20.90
N GLU A 21 -1.40 9.16 -19.76
CA GLU A 21 -1.81 10.48 -19.28
C GLU A 21 -0.62 11.42 -19.08
N LEU A 22 0.43 10.96 -18.36
CA LEU A 22 1.62 11.76 -18.12
C LEU A 22 2.40 12.08 -19.42
N ASN A 23 2.49 11.14 -20.35
CA ASN A 23 3.14 11.35 -21.64
C ASN A 23 2.27 12.13 -22.65
N SER A 24 1.04 12.50 -22.32
CA SER A 24 0.21 13.37 -23.15
C SER A 24 0.73 14.83 -23.19
N ASP A 25 1.43 15.25 -22.13
CA ASP A 25 2.14 16.54 -22.13
C ASP A 25 3.42 16.45 -22.97
N LYS A 26 3.44 17.15 -24.12
CA LYS A 26 4.58 17.18 -25.04
C LYS A 26 5.87 17.73 -24.43
N LYS A 27 5.82 18.35 -23.24
CA LYS A 27 6.97 18.83 -22.49
C LYS A 27 7.60 17.78 -21.60
N LEU A 28 6.93 16.65 -21.41
CA LEU A 28 7.37 15.55 -20.57
C LEU A 28 7.57 14.28 -21.39
N LYS A 29 8.60 13.54 -21.05
CA LYS A 29 8.79 12.13 -21.37
C LYS A 29 8.84 11.37 -20.05
N VAL A 30 7.92 10.47 -19.83
CA VAL A 30 7.84 9.68 -18.59
C VAL A 30 8.14 8.23 -18.88
N SER A 31 9.03 7.66 -18.11
CA SER A 31 9.32 6.23 -18.08
C SER A 31 9.24 5.71 -16.65
N CYS A 32 9.10 4.39 -16.48
CA CYS A 32 9.14 3.76 -15.16
C CYS A 32 10.11 2.58 -15.17
N ASN A 33 10.73 2.35 -14.00
CA ASN A 33 11.57 1.19 -13.73
C ASN A 33 11.38 0.84 -12.25
N GLY A 34 10.41 -0.03 -11.97
CA GLY A 34 10.12 -0.46 -10.61
C GLY A 34 11.34 -1.14 -9.97
N LEU A 35 11.72 -0.67 -8.79
CA LEU A 35 12.79 -1.23 -7.97
C LEU A 35 12.28 -2.24 -6.94
N ILE A 36 10.96 -2.27 -6.73
CA ILE A 36 10.29 -3.15 -5.76
C ILE A 36 9.31 -4.04 -6.53
N GLN A 37 9.40 -5.32 -6.30
CA GLN A 37 8.40 -6.29 -6.74
C GLN A 37 7.46 -6.64 -5.59
N ILE A 38 6.15 -6.61 -5.87
CA ILE A 38 5.11 -7.12 -4.97
C ILE A 38 4.68 -8.48 -5.47
N SER A 39 4.75 -9.48 -4.61
CA SER A 39 4.35 -10.86 -4.93
C SER A 39 3.40 -11.37 -3.87
N GLU A 40 2.28 -11.92 -4.27
CA GLU A 40 1.36 -12.64 -3.37
C GLU A 40 2.09 -13.83 -2.74
N VAL A 41 1.85 -14.07 -1.45
CA VAL A 41 2.36 -15.24 -0.74
C VAL A 41 1.21 -16.14 -0.30
N PRO A 42 1.42 -17.44 -0.18
CA PRO A 42 0.41 -18.33 0.38
C PRO A 42 0.03 -17.91 1.80
N PHE A 43 -1.25 -17.85 2.09
CA PHE A 43 -1.79 -17.59 3.42
C PHE A 43 -3.05 -18.42 3.66
N ASP A 44 -3.35 -18.69 4.92
CA ASP A 44 -4.56 -19.44 5.28
C ASP A 44 -5.77 -18.49 5.29
N THR A 45 -6.71 -18.71 4.38
CA THR A 45 -7.95 -17.93 4.31
C THR A 45 -8.85 -18.14 5.53
N GLY A 46 -8.73 -19.27 6.25
CA GLY A 46 -9.41 -19.52 7.51
C GLY A 46 -8.98 -18.58 8.64
N GLU A 47 -7.82 -17.92 8.49
CA GLU A 47 -7.38 -16.89 9.42
C GLU A 47 -8.14 -15.55 9.27
N LEU A 48 -8.84 -15.37 8.16
CA LEU A 48 -9.61 -14.15 7.85
C LEU A 48 -11.07 -14.30 8.31
N ASP A 49 -11.28 -14.39 9.63
CA ASP A 49 -12.62 -14.44 10.22
C ASP A 49 -13.39 -13.15 9.92
N GLN A 50 -14.49 -13.26 9.19
CA GLN A 50 -15.34 -12.16 8.75
C GLN A 50 -16.12 -11.49 9.88
N ASN A 51 -16.26 -12.16 11.03
CA ASN A 51 -16.89 -11.60 12.22
C ASN A 51 -15.93 -10.70 13.03
N LYS A 52 -14.66 -10.66 12.65
CA LYS A 52 -13.64 -9.81 13.27
C LYS A 52 -13.44 -8.53 12.47
N THR A 53 -12.95 -7.51 13.11
CA THR A 53 -12.55 -6.26 12.45
C THR A 53 -11.27 -6.46 11.67
N TRP A 54 -11.28 -6.09 10.40
CA TRP A 54 -10.12 -6.14 9.53
C TRP A 54 -9.47 -4.77 9.38
N VAL A 55 -8.14 -4.77 9.33
CA VAL A 55 -7.33 -3.55 9.18
C VAL A 55 -6.43 -3.66 7.96
N PHE A 56 -6.45 -2.62 7.12
CA PHE A 56 -5.61 -2.52 5.94
C PHE A 56 -4.82 -1.21 5.94
N THR A 57 -3.50 -1.31 5.82
CA THR A 57 -2.62 -0.16 5.62
C THR A 57 -2.04 -0.10 4.20
N SER A 58 -2.38 -1.08 3.36
CA SER A 58 -1.87 -1.20 2.00
C SER A 58 -2.97 -1.59 1.03
N ARG A 59 -3.03 -0.89 -0.10
CA ARG A 59 -3.90 -1.24 -1.22
C ARG A 59 -3.59 -2.63 -1.78
N ASN A 60 -2.31 -3.04 -1.82
CA ASN A 60 -1.91 -4.36 -2.31
C ASN A 60 -2.58 -5.49 -1.52
N ALA A 61 -2.68 -5.36 -0.18
CA ALA A 61 -3.37 -6.35 0.64
C ALA A 61 -4.86 -6.45 0.29
N VAL A 62 -5.52 -5.31 0.06
CA VAL A 62 -6.93 -5.28 -0.38
C VAL A 62 -7.11 -5.98 -1.72
N GLU A 63 -6.27 -5.64 -2.71
CA GLU A 63 -6.34 -6.22 -4.07
C GLU A 63 -6.16 -7.73 -4.04
N ILE A 64 -5.28 -8.26 -3.18
CA ILE A 64 -5.08 -9.70 -3.03
C ILE A 64 -6.31 -10.38 -2.42
N VAL A 65 -6.88 -9.82 -1.35
CA VAL A 65 -8.10 -10.36 -0.74
C VAL A 65 -9.24 -10.40 -1.74
N LEU A 66 -9.45 -9.32 -2.50
CA LEU A 66 -10.49 -9.25 -3.54
C LEU A 66 -10.24 -10.20 -4.70
N LYS A 67 -8.99 -10.30 -5.19
CA LYS A 67 -8.57 -11.23 -6.23
C LYS A 67 -8.87 -12.68 -5.87
N ASN A 68 -8.66 -13.04 -4.60
CA ASN A 68 -8.94 -14.37 -4.06
C ASN A 68 -10.43 -14.58 -3.73
N LYS A 69 -11.30 -13.60 -4.04
CA LYS A 69 -12.75 -13.66 -3.81
C LYS A 69 -13.13 -13.97 -2.36
N ILE A 70 -12.30 -13.53 -1.41
CA ILE A 70 -12.55 -13.71 0.01
C ILE A 70 -13.65 -12.72 0.43
N PRO A 71 -14.75 -13.20 1.03
CA PRO A 71 -15.80 -12.32 1.52
C PRO A 71 -15.26 -11.34 2.56
N LEU A 72 -15.56 -10.06 2.39
CA LEU A 72 -15.08 -9.03 3.29
C LEU A 72 -15.77 -9.07 4.65
N SER A 73 -15.05 -8.68 5.69
CA SER A 73 -15.62 -8.40 7.00
C SER A 73 -16.63 -7.24 6.92
N GLN A 74 -17.61 -7.24 7.83
CA GLN A 74 -18.55 -6.13 7.99
C GLN A 74 -17.89 -4.91 8.64
N SER A 75 -16.79 -5.09 9.38
CA SER A 75 -16.05 -4.03 10.05
C SER A 75 -14.64 -3.94 9.47
N ILE A 76 -14.35 -2.87 8.73
CA ILE A 76 -13.06 -2.68 8.06
C ILE A 76 -12.52 -1.29 8.37
N TYR A 77 -11.25 -1.22 8.71
CA TYR A 77 -10.48 0.01 8.82
C TYR A 77 -9.40 0.07 7.73
N ALA A 78 -9.29 1.21 7.07
CA ALA A 78 -8.25 1.45 6.08
C ALA A 78 -7.49 2.73 6.39
N VAL A 79 -6.19 2.74 6.06
CA VAL A 79 -5.31 3.88 6.38
C VAL A 79 -5.71 5.19 5.70
N GLY A 80 -6.44 5.13 4.59
CA GLY A 80 -6.86 6.31 3.85
C GLY A 80 -7.59 5.97 2.56
N GLU A 81 -8.03 7.00 1.84
CA GLU A 81 -8.91 6.89 0.67
C GLU A 81 -8.40 5.95 -0.41
N LYS A 82 -7.09 5.99 -0.76
CA LYS A 82 -6.52 5.08 -1.77
C LYS A 82 -6.68 3.60 -1.43
N THR A 83 -6.58 3.26 -0.13
CA THR A 83 -6.77 1.89 0.33
C THR A 83 -8.26 1.56 0.42
N ALA A 84 -9.06 2.49 0.90
CA ALA A 84 -10.51 2.33 1.06
C ALA A 84 -11.29 2.33 -0.26
N SER A 85 -10.75 2.89 -1.34
CA SER A 85 -11.46 3.05 -2.62
C SER A 85 -11.99 1.74 -3.22
N LEU A 86 -11.40 0.61 -2.84
CA LEU A 86 -11.85 -0.74 -3.23
C LEU A 86 -12.82 -1.37 -2.22
N MET A 87 -13.06 -0.70 -1.09
CA MET A 87 -13.89 -1.16 0.02
C MET A 87 -14.75 0.01 0.52
N PRO A 88 -15.87 0.33 -0.13
CA PRO A 88 -16.66 1.55 0.15
C PRO A 88 -17.17 1.67 1.60
N THR A 89 -17.27 0.55 2.32
CA THR A 89 -17.71 0.51 3.73
C THR A 89 -16.59 0.70 4.73
N ALA A 90 -15.33 0.80 4.28
CA ALA A 90 -14.20 0.92 5.18
C ALA A 90 -14.18 2.27 5.92
N THR A 91 -13.97 2.22 7.22
CA THR A 91 -13.73 3.39 8.06
C THR A 91 -12.30 3.89 7.85
N ILE A 92 -12.14 5.19 7.64
CA ILE A 92 -10.83 5.83 7.47
C ILE A 92 -10.63 6.93 8.52
N PRO A 93 -9.39 7.14 9.01
CA PRO A 93 -9.09 8.26 9.89
C PRO A 93 -9.08 9.59 9.12
N LYS A 94 -9.25 10.70 9.83
CA LYS A 94 -9.15 12.06 9.25
C LYS A 94 -7.76 12.34 8.68
N ILE A 95 -6.72 11.82 9.31
CA ILE A 95 -5.32 11.90 8.85
C ILE A 95 -4.89 10.50 8.45
N ALA A 96 -4.51 10.32 7.20
CA ALA A 96 -4.14 9.02 6.63
C ALA A 96 -2.80 8.51 7.22
N SER A 97 -2.88 7.78 8.33
CA SER A 97 -1.73 7.11 8.93
C SER A 97 -2.15 5.85 9.70
N ALA A 98 -1.22 4.88 9.80
CA ALA A 98 -1.43 3.65 10.59
C ALA A 98 -1.65 3.96 12.08
N HIS A 99 -0.96 4.97 12.59
CA HIS A 99 -1.13 5.45 13.96
C HIS A 99 -2.56 5.97 14.24
N GLU A 100 -3.14 6.74 13.32
CA GLU A 100 -4.51 7.24 13.47
C GLU A 100 -5.56 6.13 13.32
N VAL A 101 -5.31 5.10 12.50
CA VAL A 101 -6.15 3.90 12.47
C VAL A 101 -6.14 3.21 13.84
N ALA A 102 -4.96 3.02 14.44
CA ALA A 102 -4.85 2.42 15.77
C ALA A 102 -5.61 3.24 16.83
N LYS A 103 -5.53 4.57 16.80
CA LYS A 103 -6.32 5.44 17.70
C LYS A 103 -7.83 5.25 17.55
N LEU A 104 -8.34 5.09 16.33
CA LEU A 104 -9.76 4.80 16.11
C LEU A 104 -10.15 3.47 16.75
N ILE A 105 -9.36 2.42 16.52
CA ILE A 105 -9.58 1.09 17.09
C ILE A 105 -9.61 1.14 18.62
N ILE A 106 -8.66 1.87 19.23
CA ILE A 106 -8.59 2.06 20.69
C ILE A 106 -9.82 2.82 21.21
N LYS A 107 -10.20 3.91 20.51
CA LYS A 107 -11.36 4.72 20.87
C LYS A 107 -12.66 3.91 20.86
N GLU A 108 -12.79 2.98 19.92
CA GLU A 108 -13.96 2.10 19.82
C GLU A 108 -13.88 0.87 20.73
N GLN A 109 -12.82 0.78 21.55
CA GLN A 109 -12.64 -0.27 22.56
C GLN A 109 -12.70 -1.68 21.98
N LEU A 110 -12.17 -1.87 20.76
CA LEU A 110 -12.10 -3.18 20.15
C LEU A 110 -11.08 -4.06 20.89
N GLU A 111 -11.45 -5.30 21.17
CA GLU A 111 -10.57 -6.23 21.89
C GLU A 111 -9.59 -6.95 20.98
N GLU A 112 -9.97 -7.16 19.71
CA GLU A 112 -9.20 -7.95 18.76
C GLU A 112 -9.43 -7.45 17.33
N VAL A 113 -8.35 -7.42 16.52
CA VAL A 113 -8.41 -7.09 15.10
C VAL A 113 -7.50 -8.01 14.28
N ILE A 114 -7.84 -8.19 13.00
CA ILE A 114 -7.01 -8.88 12.01
C ILE A 114 -6.34 -7.85 11.12
N PHE A 115 -5.01 -7.78 11.16
CA PHE A 115 -4.21 -6.89 10.35
C PHE A 115 -3.71 -7.62 9.11
N ILE A 116 -4.28 -7.30 7.94
CA ILE A 116 -3.94 -7.91 6.67
C ILE A 116 -2.87 -7.02 6.00
N CYS A 117 -1.67 -7.54 5.86
CA CYS A 117 -0.49 -6.74 5.54
C CYS A 117 0.51 -7.46 4.61
N GLY A 118 1.58 -6.77 4.28
CA GLY A 118 2.77 -7.36 3.65
C GLY A 118 3.88 -7.65 4.66
N ASN A 119 4.92 -8.37 4.20
CA ASN A 119 6.08 -8.70 5.01
C ASN A 119 6.87 -7.48 5.52
N ARG A 120 6.81 -6.36 4.80
CA ARG A 120 7.43 -5.08 5.19
C ARG A 120 6.35 -4.10 5.59
N ARG A 121 5.96 -4.12 6.83
CA ARG A 121 5.02 -3.18 7.44
C ARG A 121 5.72 -2.33 8.49
N ARG A 122 5.15 -1.19 8.83
CA ARG A 122 5.59 -0.38 9.96
C ARG A 122 5.03 -0.93 11.26
N ASP A 123 5.76 -0.74 12.34
CA ASP A 123 5.35 -1.21 13.67
C ASP A 123 4.43 -0.22 14.40
N ASP A 124 4.21 0.99 13.85
CA ASP A 124 3.38 2.05 14.47
C ASP A 124 1.98 1.56 14.92
N LEU A 125 1.29 0.78 14.08
CA LEU A 125 -0.03 0.25 14.41
C LEU A 125 0.07 -0.94 15.38
N PRO A 126 0.88 -1.99 15.12
CA PRO A 126 1.05 -3.10 16.04
C PRO A 126 1.47 -2.68 17.45
N ASP A 127 2.47 -1.81 17.57
CA ASP A 127 2.99 -1.37 18.86
C ASP A 127 1.96 -0.60 19.67
N LEU A 128 1.21 0.30 19.00
CA LEU A 128 0.18 1.09 19.68
C LEU A 128 -0.99 0.21 20.14
N LEU A 129 -1.46 -0.74 19.34
CA LEU A 129 -2.52 -1.67 19.73
C LEU A 129 -2.06 -2.58 20.87
N LYS A 130 -0.83 -3.09 20.80
CA LYS A 130 -0.25 -3.91 21.86
C LYS A 130 -0.14 -3.16 23.20
N SER A 131 0.26 -1.89 23.17
CA SER A 131 0.35 -1.06 24.38
C SER A 131 -1.00 -0.83 25.09
N HIS A 132 -2.10 -1.01 24.35
CA HIS A 132 -3.48 -0.93 24.85
C HIS A 132 -4.13 -2.30 25.04
N ALA A 133 -3.35 -3.39 25.10
CA ALA A 133 -3.80 -4.75 25.29
C ALA A 133 -4.82 -5.25 24.25
N ILE A 134 -4.85 -4.65 23.05
CA ILE A 134 -5.69 -5.09 21.93
C ILE A 134 -4.97 -6.23 21.22
N LYS A 135 -5.65 -7.36 21.06
CA LYS A 135 -5.12 -8.52 20.35
C LYS A 135 -5.02 -8.21 18.86
N LEU A 136 -3.83 -8.40 18.30
CA LEU A 136 -3.56 -8.23 16.89
C LEU A 136 -3.18 -9.58 16.28
N LYS A 137 -4.00 -10.06 15.33
CA LYS A 137 -3.64 -11.17 14.47
C LYS A 137 -3.14 -10.61 13.15
N GLU A 138 -1.87 -10.86 12.81
CA GLU A 138 -1.30 -10.44 11.54
C GLU A 138 -1.43 -11.57 10.52
N VAL A 139 -1.96 -11.23 9.33
CA VAL A 139 -2.03 -12.13 8.17
C VAL A 139 -1.24 -11.50 7.03
N VAL A 140 -0.08 -12.07 6.72
CA VAL A 140 0.80 -11.61 5.64
C VAL A 140 0.32 -12.23 4.34
N VAL A 141 -0.15 -11.39 3.42
CA VAL A 141 -0.71 -11.83 2.13
C VAL A 141 0.18 -11.51 0.92
N TYR A 142 1.22 -10.69 1.11
CA TYR A 142 2.21 -10.40 0.06
C TYR A 142 3.59 -10.11 0.64
N GLU A 143 4.58 -10.28 -0.20
CA GLU A 143 5.94 -9.82 0.06
C GLU A 143 6.37 -8.71 -0.88
N SER A 144 7.21 -7.81 -0.36
CA SER A 144 7.88 -6.77 -1.11
C SER A 144 9.36 -7.11 -1.17
N LYS A 145 9.91 -7.27 -2.37
CA LYS A 145 11.34 -7.56 -2.60
C LYS A 145 11.99 -6.44 -3.37
N ASN A 146 13.17 -6.01 -2.94
CA ASN A 146 14.01 -5.13 -3.74
C ASN A 146 14.57 -5.93 -4.91
N LEU A 147 14.51 -5.35 -6.10
CA LEU A 147 14.98 -6.02 -7.32
C LEU A 147 16.48 -5.85 -7.56
N ASN A 148 17.16 -5.01 -6.74
CA ASN A 148 18.60 -4.70 -6.87
C ASN A 148 18.99 -4.35 -8.33
N LYS A 149 18.13 -3.60 -9.03
CA LYS A 149 18.38 -3.21 -10.42
C LYS A 149 19.29 -2.01 -10.49
N THR A 150 20.26 -2.06 -11.40
CA THR A 150 21.01 -0.86 -11.78
C THR A 150 20.16 -0.01 -12.71
N VAL A 151 20.04 1.28 -12.39
CA VAL A 151 19.30 2.25 -13.19
C VAL A 151 20.26 3.13 -13.96
N ASN A 152 20.14 3.13 -15.29
CA ASN A 152 20.90 4.07 -16.11
C ASN A 152 20.23 5.45 -16.06
N LEU A 153 20.95 6.44 -15.55
CA LEU A 153 20.47 7.82 -15.40
C LEU A 153 20.86 8.73 -16.57
N GLN A 154 21.50 8.20 -17.62
CA GLN A 154 21.82 9.02 -18.81
C GLN A 154 20.53 9.53 -19.46
N SER A 155 20.52 10.81 -19.76
CA SER A 155 19.36 11.48 -20.37
C SER A 155 18.10 11.54 -19.48
N ILE A 156 18.24 11.36 -18.16
CA ILE A 156 17.18 11.57 -17.18
C ILE A 156 17.33 12.96 -16.56
N ASP A 157 16.27 13.78 -16.64
CA ASP A 157 16.24 15.11 -16.05
C ASP A 157 15.76 15.11 -14.60
N GLY A 158 15.00 14.08 -14.19
CA GLY A 158 14.49 13.95 -12.82
C GLY A 158 14.05 12.55 -12.44
N LEU A 159 14.15 12.23 -11.15
CA LEU A 159 13.68 10.97 -10.54
C LEU A 159 12.43 11.21 -9.70
N ALA A 160 11.46 10.30 -9.80
CA ALA A 160 10.26 10.33 -9.00
C ALA A 160 10.15 9.05 -8.16
N PHE A 161 9.96 9.23 -6.85
CA PHE A 161 9.75 8.16 -5.88
C PHE A 161 8.33 8.24 -5.34
N MET A 162 7.58 7.15 -5.40
CA MET A 162 6.19 7.09 -4.94
C MET A 162 6.07 6.56 -3.50
N SER A 163 7.16 6.08 -2.93
CA SER A 163 7.21 5.59 -1.54
C SER A 163 8.61 5.75 -0.94
N PRO A 164 8.73 5.90 0.40
CA PRO A 164 10.04 5.91 1.07
C PRO A 164 10.88 4.66 0.79
N SER A 165 10.26 3.49 0.68
CA SER A 165 10.96 2.24 0.40
C SER A 165 11.67 2.22 -0.96
N SER A 166 11.18 2.99 -1.95
CA SER A 166 11.82 3.13 -3.25
C SER A 166 13.11 3.96 -3.21
N VAL A 167 13.32 4.74 -2.13
CA VAL A 167 14.55 5.54 -1.94
C VAL A 167 15.69 4.70 -1.39
N TYR A 168 15.37 3.63 -0.65
CA TYR A 168 16.33 2.75 0.03
C TYR A 168 16.51 1.39 -0.66
N SER A 169 15.99 1.22 -1.86
CA SER A 169 16.07 -0.01 -2.67
C SER A 169 17.23 -0.03 -3.65
#